data_23395608459c9685b7df3b67ad31f28d
#
_entry.id   23395608459c9685b7df3b67ad31f28d
#
_cell.length_a   1.000
_cell.length_b   1.000
_cell.length_c   1.000
_cell.angle_alpha   90.00
_cell.angle_beta   90.00
_cell.angle_gamma   90.00
#
_symmetry.space_group_name_H-M   'P 1'
#
loop_
_entity.id
_entity.type
_entity.pdbx_description
1 polymer ?
#
loop_
_entity_poly.entity_id
_entity_poly.type
_entity_poly.pdbx_seq_one_letter_code
_entity_poly.pdbx_strand_id
1 'polypeptide(L)'
;MRYEERLRPSAAWWALAIAAGVVMGWILWVAATPEAGVVALVVVAGLALAAVSRWTLRIAVDADGTLHVGRAVLGVADRGASTALDAAGYRDLHGPRADHRAALFTRPWARVGVRVAVSDPADPAPYWLVSSDRPAALAEALDLGHTGPDPRGEDPRGTTQEEG
;
A
#
# COMPACT_ATOMS: atom_id res chain seq x y z
N MET A 1 -7.39 -7.42 -16.28
CA MET A 1 -6.92 -7.33 -14.87
C MET A 1 -6.29 -8.66 -14.49
N ARG A 2 -5.03 -8.64 -14.02
CA ARG A 2 -4.30 -9.84 -13.53
C ARG A 2 -4.40 -9.95 -12.01
N TYR A 3 -4.52 -8.82 -11.32
CA TYR A 3 -4.58 -8.75 -9.86
C TYR A 3 -5.51 -7.63 -9.41
N GLU A 4 -6.31 -7.88 -8.40
CA GLU A 4 -7.08 -6.86 -7.72
C GLU A 4 -7.10 -7.15 -6.22
N GLU A 5 -6.82 -6.14 -5.44
CA GLU A 5 -6.87 -6.17 -3.98
C GLU A 5 -7.50 -4.90 -3.44
N ARG A 6 -8.26 -5.04 -2.35
CA ARG A 6 -8.83 -3.91 -1.61
C ARG A 6 -8.42 -4.03 -0.15
N LEU A 7 -7.46 -3.22 0.26
CA LEU A 7 -7.11 -3.10 1.67
C LEU A 7 -8.22 -2.38 2.41
N ARG A 8 -8.84 -3.10 3.34
CA ARG A 8 -9.87 -2.55 4.22
C ARG A 8 -9.30 -2.32 5.62
N PRO A 9 -9.74 -1.27 6.34
CA PRO A 9 -9.40 -1.11 7.74
C PRO A 9 -9.77 -2.35 8.55
N SER A 10 -8.92 -2.72 9.51
CA SER A 10 -9.22 -3.83 10.42
C SER A 10 -10.43 -3.51 11.31
N ALA A 11 -11.07 -4.54 11.86
CA ALA A 11 -12.20 -4.38 12.78
C ALA A 11 -11.89 -3.45 13.97
N ALA A 12 -10.62 -3.41 14.41
CA ALA A 12 -10.17 -2.52 15.48
C ALA A 12 -10.38 -1.04 15.16
N TRP A 13 -10.20 -0.61 13.91
CA TRP A 13 -10.44 0.78 13.50
C TRP A 13 -11.91 1.15 13.53
N TRP A 14 -12.78 0.22 13.17
CA TRP A 14 -14.23 0.40 13.28
C TRP A 14 -14.68 0.47 14.73
N ALA A 15 -14.15 -0.41 15.59
CA ALA A 15 -14.41 -0.37 17.02
C ALA A 15 -13.92 0.94 17.65
N LEU A 16 -12.73 1.43 17.27
CA LEU A 16 -12.19 2.70 17.74
C LEU A 16 -13.07 3.89 17.33
N ALA A 17 -13.57 3.89 16.10
CA ALA A 17 -14.48 4.94 15.61
C ALA A 17 -15.77 5.00 16.44
N ILE A 18 -16.36 3.84 16.75
CA ILE A 18 -17.56 3.75 17.61
C ILE A 18 -17.22 4.20 19.02
N ALA A 19 -16.11 3.72 19.58
CA ALA A 19 -15.68 4.07 20.94
C ALA A 19 -15.48 5.59 21.10
N ALA A 20 -14.90 6.26 20.10
CA ALA A 20 -14.75 7.71 20.11
C ALA A 20 -16.11 8.44 20.21
N GLY A 21 -17.11 7.96 19.45
CA GLY A 21 -18.48 8.49 19.55
C GLY A 21 -19.10 8.26 20.93
N VAL A 22 -18.95 7.05 21.48
CA VAL A 22 -19.48 6.71 22.81
C VAL A 22 -18.84 7.59 23.90
N VAL A 23 -17.53 7.75 23.88
CA VAL A 23 -16.82 8.58 24.87
C VAL A 23 -17.27 10.04 24.78
N MET A 24 -17.33 10.61 23.58
CA MET A 24 -17.76 11.98 23.39
C MET A 24 -19.24 12.18 23.79
N GLY A 25 -20.10 11.22 23.42
CA GLY A 25 -21.51 11.22 23.82
C GLY A 25 -21.67 11.19 25.34
N TRP A 26 -20.89 10.32 26.01
CA TRP A 26 -20.92 10.23 27.48
C TRP A 26 -20.46 11.54 28.14
N ILE A 27 -19.40 12.15 27.66
CA ILE A 27 -18.89 13.43 28.19
C ILE A 27 -19.97 14.51 28.12
N LEU A 28 -20.63 14.66 26.97
CA LEU A 28 -21.67 15.68 26.81
C LEU A 28 -22.97 15.33 27.51
N TRP A 29 -23.27 14.07 27.67
CA TRP A 29 -24.42 13.62 28.49
C TRP A 29 -24.28 14.09 29.91
N VAL A 30 -23.08 13.93 30.51
CA VAL A 30 -22.85 14.30 31.92
C VAL A 30 -22.61 15.82 32.06
N ALA A 31 -21.94 16.45 31.10
CA ALA A 31 -21.56 17.86 31.22
C ALA A 31 -22.64 18.86 30.78
N ALA A 32 -23.57 18.45 29.93
CA ALA A 32 -24.58 19.33 29.37
C ALA A 32 -26.01 18.75 29.55
N THR A 33 -26.50 18.07 28.51
CA THR A 33 -27.84 17.44 28.54
C THR A 33 -27.79 16.05 27.88
N PRO A 34 -28.75 15.16 28.21
CA PRO A 34 -28.87 13.84 27.56
C PRO A 34 -28.99 13.94 26.03
N GLU A 35 -29.74 14.93 25.53
CA GLU A 35 -29.92 15.15 24.10
C GLU A 35 -28.61 15.53 23.42
N ALA A 36 -27.82 16.41 24.04
CA ALA A 36 -26.49 16.77 23.55
C ALA A 36 -25.55 15.56 23.47
N GLY A 37 -25.64 14.67 24.47
CA GLY A 37 -24.89 13.40 24.50
C GLY A 37 -25.23 12.48 23.32
N VAL A 38 -26.53 12.30 23.05
CA VAL A 38 -27.00 11.48 21.92
C VAL A 38 -26.59 12.09 20.59
N VAL A 39 -26.73 13.38 20.40
CA VAL A 39 -26.30 14.09 19.16
C VAL A 39 -24.81 13.93 18.95
N ALA A 40 -24.00 14.14 19.99
CA ALA A 40 -22.56 14.00 19.91
C ALA A 40 -22.13 12.56 19.54
N LEU A 41 -22.73 11.55 20.16
CA LEU A 41 -22.49 10.16 19.81
C LEU A 41 -22.75 9.90 18.33
N VAL A 42 -23.89 10.29 17.81
CA VAL A 42 -24.27 10.05 16.41
C VAL A 42 -23.35 10.80 15.45
N VAL A 43 -23.08 12.07 15.73
CA VAL A 43 -22.23 12.91 14.86
C VAL A 43 -20.79 12.43 14.86
N VAL A 44 -20.18 12.22 16.03
CA VAL A 44 -18.77 11.81 16.13
C VAL A 44 -18.57 10.40 15.60
N ALA A 45 -19.43 9.45 15.98
CA ALA A 45 -19.35 8.10 15.43
C ALA A 45 -19.57 8.10 13.90
N GLY A 46 -20.56 8.82 13.41
CA GLY A 46 -20.86 8.93 11.99
C GLY A 46 -19.69 9.52 11.17
N LEU A 47 -19.08 10.62 11.65
CA LEU A 47 -17.91 11.23 11.01
C LEU A 47 -16.70 10.29 11.05
N ALA A 48 -16.45 9.63 12.18
CA ALA A 48 -15.35 8.69 12.33
C ALA A 48 -15.51 7.47 11.41
N LEU A 49 -16.71 6.89 11.35
CA LEU A 49 -17.02 5.79 10.45
C LEU A 49 -16.88 6.21 8.96
N ALA A 50 -17.34 7.40 8.61
CA ALA A 50 -17.14 7.94 7.25
C ALA A 50 -15.67 8.16 6.92
N ALA A 51 -14.85 8.63 7.86
CA ALA A 51 -13.41 8.78 7.68
C ALA A 51 -12.74 7.41 7.48
N VAL A 52 -13.04 6.41 8.33
CA VAL A 52 -12.50 5.06 8.22
C VAL A 52 -12.89 4.40 6.89
N SER A 53 -14.12 4.59 6.41
CA SER A 53 -14.57 4.02 5.13
C SER A 53 -13.80 4.56 3.93
N ARG A 54 -13.33 5.81 3.98
CA ARG A 54 -12.51 6.44 2.93
C ARG A 54 -11.06 5.93 2.88
N TRP A 55 -10.62 5.22 3.89
CA TRP A 55 -9.24 4.70 3.97
C TRP A 55 -9.03 3.42 3.17
N THR A 56 -10.06 2.89 2.54
CA THR A 56 -9.90 1.73 1.64
C THR A 56 -8.95 2.08 0.49
N LEU A 57 -7.90 1.28 0.31
CA LEU A 57 -6.97 1.39 -0.80
C LEU A 57 -7.27 0.28 -1.81
N ARG A 58 -7.49 0.66 -3.06
CA ARG A 58 -7.61 -0.28 -4.17
C ARG A 58 -6.28 -0.39 -4.87
N ILE A 59 -5.82 -1.62 -5.07
CA ILE A 59 -4.62 -1.96 -5.81
C ILE A 59 -5.06 -2.87 -6.94
N ALA A 60 -4.66 -2.56 -8.16
CA ALA A 60 -4.95 -3.37 -9.32
C ALA A 60 -3.76 -3.42 -10.26
N VAL A 61 -3.53 -4.57 -10.89
CA VAL A 61 -2.57 -4.74 -11.98
C VAL A 61 -3.36 -5.16 -13.21
N ASP A 62 -3.26 -4.38 -14.26
CA ASP A 62 -3.95 -4.64 -15.51
C ASP A 62 -3.29 -5.79 -16.30
N ALA A 63 -3.92 -6.20 -17.39
CA ALA A 63 -3.41 -7.27 -18.25
C ALA A 63 -2.09 -6.91 -18.95
N ASP A 64 -1.83 -5.65 -19.16
CA ASP A 64 -0.58 -5.09 -19.72
C ASP A 64 0.52 -4.92 -18.68
N GLY A 65 0.21 -5.09 -17.38
CA GLY A 65 1.14 -4.93 -16.27
C GLY A 65 1.16 -3.54 -15.64
N THR A 66 0.30 -2.64 -16.03
CA THR A 66 0.15 -1.31 -15.41
C THR A 66 -0.36 -1.45 -13.97
N LEU A 67 0.34 -0.80 -13.04
CA LEU A 67 -0.01 -0.78 -11.61
C LEU A 67 -0.89 0.42 -11.28
N HIS A 68 -2.06 0.16 -10.73
CA HIS A 68 -2.97 1.17 -10.19
C HIS A 68 -3.02 1.09 -8.68
N VAL A 69 -2.74 2.20 -7.99
CA VAL A 69 -2.81 2.31 -6.53
C VAL A 69 -3.66 3.52 -6.17
N GLY A 70 -4.91 3.27 -5.83
CA GLY A 70 -5.89 4.33 -5.62
C GLY A 70 -6.13 5.15 -6.90
N ARG A 71 -5.58 6.36 -6.96
CA ARG A 71 -5.63 7.25 -8.14
C ARG A 71 -4.31 7.32 -8.89
N ALA A 72 -3.25 6.79 -8.31
CA ALA A 72 -1.93 6.77 -8.94
C ALA A 72 -1.81 5.61 -9.92
N VAL A 73 -1.09 5.84 -11.00
CA VAL A 73 -0.87 4.86 -12.06
C VAL A 73 0.62 4.84 -12.37
N LEU A 74 1.20 3.64 -12.40
CA LEU A 74 2.58 3.43 -12.82
C LEU A 74 2.57 2.48 -14.02
N GLY A 75 2.98 3.02 -15.16
CA GLY A 75 3.08 2.28 -16.41
C GLY A 75 4.14 1.19 -16.36
N VAL A 76 3.98 0.18 -17.19
CA VAL A 76 4.93 -0.92 -17.28
C VAL A 76 6.32 -0.46 -17.74
N ALA A 77 6.38 0.57 -18.59
CA ALA A 77 7.63 1.14 -19.10
C ALA A 77 8.44 1.89 -18.03
N ASP A 78 7.72 2.49 -17.06
CA ASP A 78 8.30 3.31 -16.01
C ASP A 78 8.60 2.52 -14.74
N ARG A 79 8.26 1.24 -14.75
CA ARG A 79 8.37 0.34 -13.62
C ARG A 79 9.62 -0.55 -13.73
N GLY A 80 10.41 -0.55 -12.67
CA GLY A 80 11.53 -1.47 -12.47
C GLY A 80 11.13 -2.74 -11.69
N ALA A 81 12.10 -3.34 -11.03
CA ALA A 81 11.93 -4.56 -10.24
C ALA A 81 10.94 -4.37 -9.09
N SER A 82 10.11 -5.38 -8.87
CA SER A 82 9.21 -5.49 -7.73
C SER A 82 9.75 -6.46 -6.68
N THR A 83 9.66 -6.07 -5.42
CA THR A 83 10.15 -6.88 -4.30
C THR A 83 9.09 -6.97 -3.23
N ALA A 84 8.62 -8.20 -2.94
CA ALA A 84 7.76 -8.45 -1.80
C ALA A 84 8.54 -8.23 -0.50
N LEU A 85 7.95 -7.51 0.43
CA LEU A 85 8.54 -7.17 1.71
C LEU A 85 7.80 -7.89 2.84
N ASP A 86 8.56 -8.51 3.69
CA ASP A 86 8.09 -8.99 4.98
C ASP A 86 7.90 -7.82 5.98
N ALA A 87 7.44 -8.15 7.19
CA ALA A 87 7.18 -7.14 8.21
C ALA A 87 8.43 -6.36 8.67
N ALA A 88 9.62 -6.94 8.56
CA ALA A 88 10.87 -6.28 8.91
C ALA A 88 11.30 -5.32 7.80
N GLY A 89 11.37 -5.79 6.56
CA GLY A 89 11.72 -4.97 5.39
C GLY A 89 10.74 -3.84 5.15
N TYR A 90 9.43 -4.09 5.35
CA TYR A 90 8.40 -3.06 5.23
C TYR A 90 8.57 -1.96 6.28
N ARG A 91 8.85 -2.33 7.54
CA ARG A 91 9.10 -1.37 8.64
C ARG A 91 10.36 -0.55 8.39
N ASP A 92 11.41 -1.16 7.90
CA ASP A 92 12.66 -0.49 7.58
C ASP A 92 12.48 0.59 6.52
N LEU A 93 11.78 0.28 5.44
CA LEU A 93 11.50 1.22 4.35
C LEU A 93 10.41 2.24 4.68
N HIS A 94 9.58 1.99 5.68
CA HIS A 94 8.59 2.93 6.19
C HIS A 94 9.16 3.86 7.29
N GLY A 95 10.32 3.54 7.84
CA GLY A 95 10.95 4.22 8.96
C GLY A 95 12.42 4.57 8.73
N PRO A 96 13.37 3.86 9.36
CA PRO A 96 14.78 4.29 9.42
C PRO A 96 15.48 4.38 8.06
N ARG A 97 15.05 3.59 7.08
CA ARG A 97 15.59 3.57 5.70
C ARG A 97 14.63 4.16 4.67
N ALA A 98 13.64 4.92 5.11
CA ALA A 98 12.73 5.60 4.20
C ALA A 98 13.48 6.66 3.38
N ASP A 99 13.36 6.61 2.06
CA ASP A 99 13.75 7.73 1.20
C ASP A 99 12.60 8.75 1.19
N HIS A 100 12.90 9.99 1.53
CA HIS A 100 11.93 11.09 1.55
C HIS A 100 11.30 11.40 0.19
N ARG A 101 11.90 10.92 -0.90
CA ARG A 101 11.39 11.05 -2.26
C ARG A 101 10.50 9.87 -2.66
N ALA A 102 10.50 8.77 -1.90
CA ALA A 102 9.70 7.61 -2.23
C ALA A 102 8.19 7.91 -2.17
N ALA A 103 7.45 7.37 -3.13
CA ALA A 103 6.00 7.46 -3.11
C ALA A 103 5.42 6.39 -2.16
N LEU A 104 4.80 6.85 -1.08
CA LEU A 104 4.28 5.98 -0.02
C LEU A 104 2.77 5.79 -0.15
N PHE A 105 2.35 4.62 -0.59
CA PHE A 105 0.95 4.17 -0.62
C PHE A 105 0.69 3.20 0.54
N THR A 106 0.94 3.68 1.76
CA THR A 106 0.92 2.85 2.96
C THR A 106 -0.37 3.03 3.75
N ARG A 107 -0.70 2.03 4.56
CA ARG A 107 -1.84 2.05 5.47
C ARG A 107 -1.40 1.71 6.89
N PRO A 108 -1.93 2.40 7.94
CA PRO A 108 -1.45 2.25 9.32
C PRO A 108 -1.60 0.83 9.90
N TRP A 109 -2.52 0.05 9.36
CA TRP A 109 -2.76 -1.34 9.80
C TRP A 109 -1.96 -2.37 8.99
N ALA A 110 -1.40 -2.00 7.83
CA ALA A 110 -0.61 -2.91 7.02
C ALA A 110 0.80 -3.07 7.61
N ARG A 111 1.28 -4.29 7.60
CA ARG A 111 2.62 -4.64 8.15
C ARG A 111 3.55 -5.19 7.09
N VAL A 112 3.03 -5.46 5.91
CA VAL A 112 3.73 -6.02 4.76
C VAL A 112 3.34 -5.26 3.49
N GLY A 113 4.11 -5.40 2.43
CA GLY A 113 3.83 -4.71 1.18
C GLY A 113 4.82 -5.06 0.08
N VAL A 114 4.81 -4.27 -0.97
CA VAL A 114 5.71 -4.42 -2.12
C VAL A 114 6.44 -3.11 -2.35
N ARG A 115 7.76 -3.20 -2.55
CA ARG A 115 8.57 -2.13 -3.11
C ARG A 115 8.61 -2.29 -4.61
N VAL A 116 8.23 -1.27 -5.34
CA VAL A 116 8.28 -1.23 -6.81
C VAL A 116 9.27 -0.13 -7.19
N ALA A 117 10.37 -0.49 -7.82
CA ALA A 117 11.34 0.49 -8.30
C ALA A 117 10.72 1.32 -9.45
N VAL A 118 11.05 2.59 -9.54
CA VAL A 118 10.70 3.45 -10.67
C VAL A 118 11.92 3.56 -11.58
N SER A 119 11.71 3.30 -12.88
CA SER A 119 12.77 3.34 -13.89
C SER A 119 12.77 4.63 -14.70
N ASP A 120 11.73 5.46 -14.58
CA ASP A 120 11.66 6.76 -15.24
C ASP A 120 12.64 7.75 -14.56
N PRO A 121 13.67 8.23 -15.26
CA PRO A 121 14.60 9.21 -14.71
C PRO A 121 13.98 10.60 -14.50
N ALA A 122 12.79 10.86 -15.06
CA ALA A 122 12.06 12.10 -14.87
C ALA A 122 11.17 12.07 -13.62
N ASP A 123 10.86 10.87 -13.07
CA ASP A 123 10.11 10.75 -11.83
C ASP A 123 11.06 10.99 -10.63
N PRO A 124 10.75 11.95 -9.75
CA PRO A 124 11.57 12.20 -8.56
C PRO A 124 11.54 11.03 -7.56
N ALA A 125 10.54 10.14 -7.63
CA ALA A 125 10.39 9.02 -6.71
C ALA A 125 11.25 7.81 -7.15
N PRO A 126 12.23 7.37 -6.34
CA PRO A 126 13.08 6.23 -6.70
C PRO A 126 12.33 4.89 -6.62
N TYR A 127 11.29 4.84 -5.83
CA TYR A 127 10.41 3.66 -5.71
C TYR A 127 9.05 4.02 -5.14
N TRP A 128 8.08 3.14 -5.37
CA TRP A 128 6.79 3.12 -4.70
C TRP A 128 6.79 2.06 -3.61
N LEU A 129 6.34 2.42 -2.40
CA LEU A 129 6.09 1.48 -1.32
C LEU A 129 4.58 1.30 -1.16
N VAL A 130 4.09 0.13 -1.52
CA VAL A 130 2.66 -0.19 -1.56
C VAL A 130 2.32 -1.21 -0.50
N SER A 131 1.41 -0.88 0.43
CA SER A 131 0.85 -1.86 1.36
C SER A 131 0.07 -2.93 0.61
N SER A 132 0.21 -4.19 0.98
CA SER A 132 -0.57 -5.30 0.43
C SER A 132 -0.70 -6.38 1.49
N ASP A 133 -1.87 -7.02 1.60
CA ASP A 133 -2.06 -8.20 2.46
C ASP A 133 -1.49 -9.47 1.81
N ARG A 134 -1.21 -9.42 0.48
CA ARG A 134 -0.66 -10.52 -0.32
C ARG A 134 0.54 -10.07 -1.14
N PRO A 135 1.65 -9.65 -0.50
CA PRO A 135 2.78 -9.01 -1.19
C PRO A 135 3.44 -9.92 -2.24
N ALA A 136 3.54 -11.22 -1.98
CA ALA A 136 4.10 -12.16 -2.94
C ALA A 136 3.25 -12.26 -4.23
N ALA A 137 1.92 -12.35 -4.09
CA ALA A 137 1.02 -12.43 -5.24
C ALA A 137 0.99 -11.12 -6.04
N LEU A 138 1.11 -9.97 -5.35
CA LEU A 138 1.22 -8.67 -6.03
C LEU A 138 2.54 -8.55 -6.79
N ALA A 139 3.66 -8.93 -6.18
CA ALA A 139 4.98 -8.92 -6.84
C ALA A 139 5.00 -9.83 -8.06
N GLU A 140 4.48 -11.07 -7.94
CA GLU A 140 4.35 -12.00 -9.06
C GLU A 140 3.50 -11.43 -10.20
N ALA A 141 2.35 -10.82 -9.89
CA ALA A 141 1.49 -10.20 -10.90
C ALA A 141 2.18 -9.04 -11.62
N LEU A 142 3.05 -8.32 -10.92
CA LEU A 142 3.88 -7.27 -11.48
C LEU A 142 4.99 -7.87 -12.37
N ASP A 143 5.73 -8.88 -11.92
CA ASP A 143 6.85 -9.49 -12.65
C ASP A 143 6.38 -10.16 -13.96
N LEU A 144 5.22 -10.79 -13.97
CA LEU A 144 4.59 -11.33 -15.19
C LEU A 144 4.27 -10.26 -16.26
N GLY A 145 4.17 -9.00 -15.89
CA GLY A 145 4.02 -7.86 -16.80
C GLY A 145 5.34 -7.26 -17.26
N HIS A 146 6.44 -7.64 -16.66
CA HIS A 146 7.77 -7.11 -16.98
C HIS A 146 8.51 -8.06 -17.92
N THR A 147 8.26 -7.95 -19.22
CA THR A 147 9.02 -8.66 -20.28
C THR A 147 10.26 -7.84 -20.68
N GLY A 148 10.95 -7.25 -19.73
CA GLY A 148 12.25 -6.58 -19.96
C GLY A 148 13.40 -7.58 -19.82
N PRO A 149 14.55 -7.37 -20.48
CA PRO A 149 15.73 -8.21 -20.30
C PRO A 149 16.15 -8.18 -18.84
N ASP A 150 16.35 -9.37 -18.27
CA ASP A 150 16.91 -9.56 -16.93
C ASP A 150 18.24 -8.79 -16.83
N PRO A 151 18.38 -7.76 -15.98
CA PRO A 151 19.64 -7.08 -15.80
C PRO A 151 20.71 -7.96 -15.12
N ARG A 152 20.38 -9.21 -14.77
CA ARG A 152 21.29 -10.24 -14.27
C ARG A 152 21.62 -11.27 -15.31
N GLY A 153 21.46 -10.95 -16.61
CA GLY A 153 21.86 -11.82 -17.71
C GLY A 153 23.36 -12.14 -17.69
N GLU A 154 23.80 -12.78 -16.63
CA GLU A 154 24.99 -13.63 -16.67
C GLU A 154 24.62 -14.85 -17.49
N ASP A 155 25.04 -14.83 -18.73
CA ASP A 155 25.07 -15.99 -19.61
C ASP A 155 26.00 -17.05 -18.97
N PRO A 156 25.48 -18.19 -18.43
CA PRO A 156 26.36 -19.23 -17.90
C PRO A 156 26.98 -20.08 -19.01
N ARG A 157 26.95 -19.64 -20.27
CA ARG A 157 27.46 -20.35 -21.43
C ARG A 157 28.59 -19.63 -22.18
N GLY A 158 29.32 -18.79 -21.48
CA GLY A 158 30.57 -18.22 -22.02
C GLY A 158 31.79 -18.86 -21.38
N THR A 159 32.15 -20.04 -21.83
CA THR A 159 33.54 -20.43 -22.01
C THR A 159 33.66 -21.94 -22.18
N THR A 160 33.96 -22.38 -23.35
CA THR A 160 35.09 -23.32 -23.53
C THR A 160 35.22 -23.55 -25.04
N GLN A 161 36.06 -22.87 -25.66
CA GLN A 161 36.87 -23.41 -26.75
C GLN A 161 38.08 -22.51 -26.95
N GLU A 162 39.10 -22.84 -26.22
CA GLU A 162 40.46 -22.72 -26.69
C GLU A 162 41.03 -24.11 -26.65
N GLU A 163 41.40 -24.62 -27.83
CA GLU A 163 42.75 -25.00 -28.12
C GLU A 163 42.85 -25.77 -29.42
N GLY A 164 43.69 -25.29 -30.30
CA GLY A 164 44.33 -26.03 -31.35
C GLY A 164 45.65 -25.36 -31.66
#